data_1a8eb3c62470ea51b8c1b04328283e3a
#
_entry.id   1a8eb3c62470ea51b8c1b04328283e3a
#
_cell.length_a   1.000
_cell.length_b   1.000
_cell.length_c   1.000
_cell.angle_alpha   90.00
_cell.angle_beta   90.00
_cell.angle_gamma   90.00
#
_symmetry.space_group_name_H-M   'P 1'
#
loop_
_entity.id
_entity.type
_entity.pdbx_description
1 polymer ?
#
loop_
_entity_poly.entity_id
_entity_poly.type
_entity_poly.pdbx_seq_one_letter_code
_entity_poly.pdbx_strand_id
1 'polypeptide(L)'
;ILGIVEGLTEFLPVSSTGHLILATELMGYDAGRWAIFNIAIQPGAILAVVVLYWRTFVDVAKGLFTWEAGAVAFVRNLLLAFFPAVVLGLAFGDAIEMMLENAVIVAWALIIGGFAILVVEKYAKPQESGGVAALSVRTSALIGLVQCLAMIPGVSRSGATILGAMSMGVDRKTAAEFSFFLAMPTL
;
A
#
# COMPACT_ATOMS: atom_id res chain seq x y z
N ILE A 1 9.95 -5.00 19.35
CA ILE A 1 10.14 -3.62 18.85
C ILE A 1 9.83 -3.59 17.35
N LEU A 2 10.53 -4.36 16.49
CA LEU A 2 10.33 -4.30 15.01
C LEU A 2 8.86 -4.53 14.59
N GLY A 3 8.15 -5.47 15.20
CA GLY A 3 6.72 -5.67 14.92
C GLY A 3 5.83 -4.48 15.32
N ILE A 4 6.22 -3.69 16.33
CA ILE A 4 5.53 -2.45 16.68
C ILE A 4 5.80 -1.38 15.63
N VAL A 5 7.06 -1.25 15.19
CA VAL A 5 7.45 -0.33 14.11
C VAL A 5 6.66 -0.66 12.86
N GLU A 6 6.63 -1.93 12.44
CA GLU A 6 5.85 -2.41 11.29
C GLU A 6 4.37 -2.04 11.41
N GLY A 7 3.73 -2.44 12.52
CA GLY A 7 2.30 -2.20 12.73
C GLY A 7 1.90 -0.72 12.74
N LEU A 8 2.79 0.17 13.20
CA LEU A 8 2.55 1.61 13.21
C LEU A 8 2.83 2.27 11.86
N THR A 9 3.80 1.77 11.09
CA THR A 9 4.28 2.46 9.88
C THR A 9 3.75 1.87 8.58
N GLU A 10 3.25 0.63 8.56
CA GLU A 10 2.78 -0.03 7.33
C GLU A 10 1.59 0.69 6.68
N PHE A 11 0.65 1.15 7.51
CA PHE A 11 -0.56 1.82 7.01
C PHE A 11 -0.43 3.33 6.89
N LEU A 12 0.62 3.90 7.48
CA LEU A 12 0.95 5.31 7.30
C LEU A 12 1.74 5.52 6.00
N PRO A 13 1.62 6.69 5.36
CA PRO A 13 2.34 6.97 4.10
C PRO A 13 3.82 7.31 4.32
N VAL A 14 4.53 6.54 5.18
CA VAL A 14 5.90 6.88 5.66
C VAL A 14 6.95 5.81 5.38
N SER A 15 6.60 4.74 4.65
CA SER A 15 7.46 3.60 4.34
C SER A 15 7.90 2.77 5.55
N SER A 16 7.17 1.68 5.83
CA SER A 16 7.52 0.71 6.88
C SER A 16 8.90 0.10 6.67
N THR A 17 9.23 -0.26 5.42
CA THR A 17 10.54 -0.81 5.05
C THR A 17 11.69 0.11 5.45
N GLY A 18 11.58 1.42 5.15
CA GLY A 18 12.60 2.40 5.56
C GLY A 18 12.76 2.48 7.09
N HIS A 19 11.64 2.46 7.82
CA HIS A 19 11.66 2.49 9.29
C HIS A 19 12.21 1.20 9.90
N LEU A 20 11.90 0.03 9.31
CA LEU A 20 12.44 -1.24 9.77
C LEU A 20 13.96 -1.32 9.56
N ILE A 21 14.48 -0.86 8.42
CA ILE A 21 15.92 -0.80 8.16
C ILE A 21 16.60 0.06 9.23
N LEU A 22 16.12 1.28 9.44
CA LEU A 22 16.67 2.18 10.45
C LEU A 22 16.58 1.61 11.87
N ALA A 23 15.45 1.03 12.24
CA ALA A 23 15.27 0.44 13.57
C ALA A 23 16.19 -0.77 13.77
N THR A 24 16.40 -1.58 12.75
CA THR A 24 17.31 -2.74 12.77
C THR A 24 18.76 -2.29 12.98
N GLU A 25 19.20 -1.26 12.25
CA GLU A 25 20.54 -0.68 12.41
C GLU A 25 20.73 -0.04 13.79
N LEU A 26 19.78 0.78 14.25
CA LEU A 26 19.86 1.43 15.57
C LEU A 26 19.91 0.44 16.72
N MET A 27 19.34 -0.76 16.57
CA MET A 27 19.44 -1.85 17.54
C MET A 27 20.75 -2.65 17.43
N GLY A 28 21.62 -2.32 16.49
CA GLY A 28 22.88 -3.03 16.28
C GLY A 28 22.72 -4.42 15.63
N TYR A 29 21.61 -4.65 14.94
CA TYR A 29 21.35 -5.91 14.24
C TYR A 29 21.84 -5.86 12.80
N ASP A 30 22.32 -6.99 12.29
CA ASP A 30 22.71 -7.15 10.90
C ASP A 30 21.46 -7.16 9.99
N ALA A 31 21.36 -6.19 9.09
CA ALA A 31 20.21 -5.99 8.23
C ALA A 31 19.92 -7.23 7.35
N GLY A 32 20.97 -7.90 6.84
CA GLY A 32 20.81 -9.09 6.00
C GLY A 32 20.19 -10.28 6.76
N ARG A 33 20.63 -10.49 8.00
CA ARG A 33 20.06 -11.58 8.85
C ARG A 33 18.63 -11.32 9.26
N TRP A 34 18.25 -10.06 9.43
CA TRP A 34 16.91 -9.69 9.88
C TRP A 34 15.93 -9.43 8.72
N ALA A 35 16.40 -9.45 7.46
CA ALA A 35 15.55 -9.25 6.29
C ALA A 35 14.37 -10.24 6.25
N ILE A 36 14.62 -11.52 6.49
CA ILE A 36 13.57 -12.56 6.52
C ILE A 36 12.57 -12.29 7.65
N PHE A 37 13.04 -11.86 8.82
CA PHE A 37 12.17 -11.52 9.94
C PHE A 37 11.29 -10.31 9.60
N ASN A 38 11.85 -9.27 9.00
CA ASN A 38 11.11 -8.09 8.58
C ASN A 38 9.99 -8.43 7.58
N ILE A 39 10.21 -9.39 6.70
CA ILE A 39 9.17 -9.93 5.81
C ILE A 39 8.15 -10.74 6.61
N ALA A 40 8.60 -11.58 7.53
CA ALA A 40 7.73 -12.47 8.30
C ALA A 40 6.76 -11.77 9.25
N ILE A 41 7.00 -10.51 9.63
CA ILE A 41 6.10 -9.72 10.47
C ILE A 41 5.00 -9.00 9.67
N GLN A 42 5.16 -8.81 8.36
CA GLN A 42 4.17 -8.12 7.51
C GLN A 42 2.79 -8.80 7.52
N PRO A 43 2.66 -10.14 7.50
CA PRO A 43 1.36 -10.80 7.66
C PRO A 43 0.61 -10.39 8.93
N GLY A 44 1.31 -9.97 9.98
CA GLY A 44 0.68 -9.44 11.19
C GLY A 44 -0.09 -8.13 10.94
N ALA A 45 0.45 -7.24 10.13
CA ALA A 45 -0.23 -6.02 9.70
C ALA A 45 -1.47 -6.35 8.84
N ILE A 46 -1.34 -7.31 7.90
CA ILE A 46 -2.47 -7.76 7.09
C ILE A 46 -3.59 -8.35 7.98
N LEU A 47 -3.24 -9.18 8.97
CA LEU A 47 -4.21 -9.74 9.92
C LEU A 47 -4.93 -8.64 10.71
N ALA A 48 -4.25 -7.54 11.07
CA ALA A 48 -4.88 -6.42 11.73
C ALA A 48 -5.99 -5.79 10.86
N VAL A 49 -5.76 -5.65 9.54
CA VAL A 49 -6.80 -5.18 8.60
C VAL A 49 -7.96 -6.17 8.53
N VAL A 50 -7.67 -7.48 8.45
CA VAL A 50 -8.72 -8.51 8.42
C VAL A 50 -9.58 -8.45 9.68
N VAL A 51 -8.96 -8.29 10.85
CA VAL A 51 -9.68 -8.18 12.13
C VAL A 51 -10.48 -6.89 12.20
N LEU A 52 -9.92 -5.75 11.76
CA LEU A 52 -10.59 -4.46 11.80
C LEU A 52 -11.80 -4.42 10.86
N TYR A 53 -11.65 -4.95 9.66
CA TYR A 53 -12.65 -4.91 8.59
C TYR A 53 -13.35 -6.26 8.36
N TRP A 54 -13.35 -7.17 9.35
CA TRP A 54 -13.87 -8.52 9.19
C TRP A 54 -15.32 -8.55 8.69
N ARG A 55 -16.15 -7.60 9.15
CA ARG A 55 -17.56 -7.48 8.71
C ARG A 55 -17.65 -7.15 7.22
N THR A 56 -16.83 -6.20 6.76
CA THR A 56 -16.74 -5.84 5.34
C THR A 56 -16.38 -7.04 4.49
N PHE A 57 -15.39 -7.84 4.92
CA PHE A 57 -15.00 -9.04 4.17
C PHE A 57 -16.08 -10.11 4.16
N VAL A 58 -16.77 -10.32 5.27
CA VAL A 58 -17.90 -11.26 5.34
C VAL A 58 -19.05 -10.79 4.44
N ASP A 59 -19.38 -9.51 4.45
CA ASP A 59 -20.47 -8.95 3.64
C ASP A 59 -20.10 -9.01 2.14
N VAL A 60 -18.87 -8.69 1.77
CA VAL A 60 -18.38 -8.85 0.40
C VAL A 60 -18.41 -10.31 -0.03
N ALA A 61 -17.96 -11.24 0.83
CA ALA A 61 -18.00 -12.66 0.53
C ALA A 61 -19.45 -13.15 0.28
N LYS A 62 -20.39 -12.79 1.15
CA LYS A 62 -21.81 -13.11 0.96
C LYS A 62 -22.36 -12.50 -0.32
N GLY A 63 -22.06 -11.22 -0.58
CA GLY A 63 -22.50 -10.51 -1.77
C GLY A 63 -21.94 -11.12 -3.07
N LEU A 64 -20.73 -11.70 -3.05
CA LEU A 64 -20.19 -12.43 -4.20
C LEU A 64 -20.98 -13.70 -4.51
N PHE A 65 -21.43 -14.45 -3.49
CA PHE A 65 -22.28 -15.63 -3.72
C PHE A 65 -23.62 -15.30 -4.34
N THR A 66 -24.14 -14.09 -4.09
CA THR A 66 -25.41 -13.60 -4.66
C THR A 66 -25.23 -12.68 -5.87
N TRP A 67 -24.00 -12.51 -6.35
CA TRP A 67 -23.63 -11.60 -7.45
C TRP A 67 -24.09 -10.16 -7.21
N GLU A 68 -24.04 -9.70 -5.97
CA GLU A 68 -24.36 -8.34 -5.62
C GLU A 68 -23.40 -7.35 -6.30
N ALA A 69 -23.95 -6.35 -6.99
CA ALA A 69 -23.17 -5.41 -7.79
C ALA A 69 -22.08 -4.68 -6.96
N GLY A 70 -22.36 -4.35 -5.69
CA GLY A 70 -21.42 -3.71 -4.78
C GLY A 70 -20.23 -4.61 -4.43
N ALA A 71 -20.50 -5.88 -4.09
CA ALA A 71 -19.44 -6.85 -3.77
C ALA A 71 -18.56 -7.16 -4.98
N VAL A 72 -19.17 -7.34 -6.15
CA VAL A 72 -18.44 -7.56 -7.41
C VAL A 72 -17.58 -6.34 -7.77
N ALA A 73 -18.12 -5.12 -7.62
CA ALA A 73 -17.38 -3.89 -7.88
C ALA A 73 -16.21 -3.72 -6.90
N PHE A 74 -16.39 -4.04 -5.62
CA PHE A 74 -15.34 -3.99 -4.62
C PHE A 74 -14.14 -4.86 -5.02
N VAL A 75 -14.38 -6.15 -5.31
CA VAL A 75 -13.31 -7.09 -5.69
C VAL A 75 -12.69 -6.72 -7.03
N ARG A 76 -13.51 -6.37 -8.03
CA ARG A 76 -13.02 -5.90 -9.33
C ARG A 76 -12.07 -4.72 -9.19
N ASN A 77 -12.42 -3.72 -8.38
CA ASN A 77 -11.61 -2.52 -8.21
C ASN A 77 -10.25 -2.82 -7.57
N LEU A 78 -10.21 -3.73 -6.57
CA LEU A 78 -8.96 -4.18 -5.98
C LEU A 78 -8.10 -4.99 -6.97
N LEU A 79 -8.69 -5.91 -7.73
CA LEU A 79 -7.97 -6.69 -8.73
C LEU A 79 -7.39 -5.81 -9.85
N LEU A 80 -8.14 -4.80 -10.30
CA LEU A 80 -7.66 -3.84 -11.29
C LEU A 80 -6.46 -3.03 -10.78
N ALA A 81 -6.45 -2.68 -9.50
CA ALA A 81 -5.33 -1.97 -8.89
C ALA A 81 -4.14 -2.91 -8.60
N PHE A 82 -4.38 -4.18 -8.31
CA PHE A 82 -3.35 -5.17 -8.05
C PHE A 82 -2.60 -5.59 -9.33
N PHE A 83 -3.32 -5.75 -10.43
CA PHE A 83 -2.77 -6.33 -11.67
C PHE A 83 -1.53 -5.63 -12.24
N PRO A 84 -1.45 -4.27 -12.33
CA PRO A 84 -0.26 -3.60 -12.81
C PRO A 84 1.00 -3.94 -11.99
N ALA A 85 0.85 -4.05 -10.66
CA ALA A 85 1.95 -4.40 -9.78
C ALA A 85 2.47 -5.83 -10.03
N VAL A 86 1.57 -6.79 -10.27
CA VAL A 86 1.96 -8.16 -10.64
C VAL A 86 2.77 -8.16 -11.93
N VAL A 87 2.26 -7.50 -12.97
CA VAL A 87 2.92 -7.47 -14.28
C VAL A 87 4.32 -6.85 -14.19
N LEU A 88 4.43 -5.70 -13.54
CA LEU A 88 5.73 -5.01 -13.44
C LEU A 88 6.67 -5.72 -12.46
N GLY A 89 6.17 -6.29 -11.37
CA GLY A 89 6.97 -7.07 -10.43
C GLY A 89 7.60 -8.30 -11.09
N LEU A 90 6.82 -9.02 -11.90
CA LEU A 90 7.34 -10.16 -12.66
C LEU A 90 8.29 -9.76 -13.78
N ALA A 91 8.06 -8.61 -14.43
CA ALA A 91 8.90 -8.14 -15.53
C ALA A 91 10.24 -7.54 -15.06
N PHE A 92 10.28 -6.92 -13.89
CA PHE A 92 11.41 -6.12 -13.41
C PHE A 92 11.96 -6.58 -12.04
N GLY A 93 11.66 -7.82 -11.60
CA GLY A 93 12.05 -8.36 -10.29
C GLY A 93 13.53 -8.17 -10.00
N ASP A 94 14.42 -8.59 -10.91
CA ASP A 94 15.88 -8.47 -10.74
C ASP A 94 16.34 -7.01 -10.58
N ALA A 95 15.73 -6.09 -11.32
CA ALA A 95 16.04 -4.66 -11.22
C ALA A 95 15.57 -4.08 -9.87
N ILE A 96 14.44 -4.55 -9.34
CA ILE A 96 13.91 -4.15 -8.04
C ILE A 96 14.85 -4.65 -6.93
N GLU A 97 15.32 -5.89 -6.99
CA GLU A 97 16.25 -6.46 -6.02
C GLU A 97 17.57 -5.67 -5.99
N MET A 98 18.14 -5.31 -7.14
CA MET A 98 19.35 -4.47 -7.20
C MET A 98 19.14 -3.09 -6.56
N MET A 99 17.94 -2.53 -6.62
CA MET A 99 17.65 -1.25 -5.97
C MET A 99 17.54 -1.38 -4.46
N LEU A 100 17.11 -2.53 -3.92
CA LEU A 100 16.96 -2.77 -2.48
C LEU A 100 18.32 -2.67 -1.72
N GLU A 101 19.41 -2.98 -2.37
CA GLU A 101 20.75 -2.92 -1.79
C GLU A 101 21.32 -1.47 -1.74
N ASN A 102 20.63 -0.49 -2.33
CA ASN A 102 21.14 0.86 -2.45
C ASN A 102 20.44 1.84 -1.48
N ALA A 103 21.08 2.08 -0.33
CA ALA A 103 20.58 2.99 0.69
C ALA A 103 20.33 4.43 0.19
N VAL A 104 21.07 4.88 -0.85
CA VAL A 104 20.88 6.22 -1.43
C VAL A 104 19.55 6.32 -2.16
N ILE A 105 19.12 5.26 -2.86
CA ILE A 105 17.82 5.20 -3.51
C ILE A 105 16.71 5.30 -2.44
N VAL A 106 16.83 4.54 -1.36
CA VAL A 106 15.87 4.56 -0.25
C VAL A 106 15.76 5.95 0.37
N ALA A 107 16.90 6.60 0.63
CA ALA A 107 16.93 7.95 1.21
C ALA A 107 16.25 8.99 0.30
N TRP A 108 16.56 8.99 -0.99
CA TRP A 108 15.91 9.88 -1.94
C TRP A 108 14.41 9.60 -2.09
N ALA A 109 14.01 8.32 -2.11
CA ALA A 109 12.61 7.94 -2.17
C ALA A 109 11.82 8.47 -0.96
N LEU A 110 12.39 8.39 0.25
CA LEU A 110 11.78 8.94 1.47
C LEU A 110 11.65 10.47 1.40
N ILE A 111 12.68 11.17 0.94
CA ILE A 111 12.66 12.64 0.80
C ILE A 111 11.60 13.06 -0.22
N ILE A 112 11.63 12.48 -1.41
CA ILE A 112 10.67 12.79 -2.48
C ILE A 112 9.25 12.45 -2.03
N GLY A 113 9.06 11.28 -1.38
CA GLY A 113 7.78 10.88 -0.82
C GLY A 113 7.24 11.87 0.21
N GLY A 114 8.11 12.36 1.12
CA GLY A 114 7.74 13.40 2.08
C GLY A 114 7.26 14.68 1.42
N PHE A 115 7.97 15.17 0.39
CA PHE A 115 7.52 16.33 -0.39
C PHE A 115 6.22 16.06 -1.14
N ALA A 116 6.05 14.87 -1.71
CA ALA A 116 4.80 14.49 -2.39
C ALA A 116 3.60 14.54 -1.44
N ILE A 117 3.76 14.08 -0.20
CA ILE A 117 2.71 14.18 0.83
C ILE A 117 2.30 15.65 1.02
N LEU A 118 3.26 16.55 1.24
CA LEU A 118 2.99 17.97 1.47
C LEU A 118 2.28 18.62 0.28
N VAL A 119 2.68 18.28 -0.95
CA VAL A 119 2.08 18.79 -2.17
C VAL A 119 0.64 18.29 -2.31
N VAL A 120 0.41 16.98 -2.16
CA VAL A 120 -0.94 16.40 -2.30
C VAL A 120 -1.86 16.92 -1.20
N GLU A 121 -1.41 16.99 0.05
CA GLU A 121 -2.19 17.55 1.16
C GLU A 121 -2.63 19.00 0.88
N LYS A 122 -1.78 19.78 0.25
CA LYS A 122 -2.07 21.19 -0.05
C LYS A 122 -3.03 21.39 -1.24
N TYR A 123 -2.91 20.56 -2.27
CA TYR A 123 -3.57 20.82 -3.56
C TYR A 123 -4.69 19.82 -3.89
N ALA A 124 -4.72 18.64 -3.29
CA ALA A 124 -5.79 17.68 -3.52
C ALA A 124 -7.13 18.26 -3.02
N LYS A 125 -8.17 18.06 -3.82
CA LYS A 125 -9.55 18.45 -3.51
C LYS A 125 -10.42 17.19 -3.47
N PRO A 126 -10.31 16.40 -2.40
CA PRO A 126 -11.07 15.16 -2.29
C PRO A 126 -12.58 15.46 -2.22
N GLN A 127 -13.35 14.62 -2.91
CA GLN A 127 -14.82 14.64 -2.90
C GLN A 127 -15.33 13.32 -2.34
N GLU A 128 -16.48 13.32 -1.68
CA GLU A 128 -17.08 12.08 -1.19
C GLU A 128 -17.22 11.05 -2.31
N SER A 129 -16.61 9.88 -2.11
CA SER A 129 -16.47 8.85 -3.16
C SER A 129 -17.43 7.66 -2.98
N GLY A 130 -18.16 7.60 -1.87
CA GLY A 130 -19.12 6.52 -1.58
C GLY A 130 -18.48 5.16 -1.27
N GLY A 131 -17.20 5.13 -0.93
CA GLY A 131 -16.47 3.91 -0.55
C GLY A 131 -15.81 3.19 -1.74
N VAL A 132 -15.08 2.11 -1.43
CA VAL A 132 -14.24 1.35 -2.39
C VAL A 132 -15.03 0.77 -3.56
N ALA A 133 -16.23 0.27 -3.32
CA ALA A 133 -17.09 -0.30 -4.36
C ALA A 133 -17.60 0.75 -5.36
N ALA A 134 -17.71 2.02 -4.95
CA ALA A 134 -18.21 3.10 -5.78
C ALA A 134 -17.13 3.71 -6.69
N LEU A 135 -15.84 3.39 -6.47
CA LEU A 135 -14.77 3.87 -7.33
C LEU A 135 -14.93 3.39 -8.76
N SER A 136 -14.63 4.27 -9.72
CA SER A 136 -14.67 3.92 -11.14
C SER A 136 -13.55 2.93 -11.50
N VAL A 137 -13.77 2.11 -12.51
CA VAL A 137 -12.76 1.22 -13.10
C VAL A 137 -11.49 1.99 -13.45
N ARG A 138 -11.64 3.17 -14.05
CA ARG A 138 -10.52 4.03 -14.43
C ARG A 138 -9.72 4.49 -13.22
N THR A 139 -10.38 4.98 -12.18
CA THR A 139 -9.73 5.43 -10.94
C THR A 139 -8.97 4.28 -10.29
N SER A 140 -9.58 3.11 -10.16
CA SER A 140 -8.96 1.92 -9.55
C SER A 140 -7.73 1.47 -10.34
N ALA A 141 -7.80 1.43 -11.67
CA ALA A 141 -6.65 1.08 -12.52
C ALA A 141 -5.51 2.10 -12.40
N LEU A 142 -5.85 3.40 -12.35
CA LEU A 142 -4.84 4.47 -12.19
C LEU A 142 -4.18 4.41 -10.80
N ILE A 143 -4.93 4.12 -9.73
CA ILE A 143 -4.34 3.89 -8.40
C ILE A 143 -3.35 2.73 -8.47
N GLY A 144 -3.71 1.64 -9.17
CA GLY A 144 -2.82 0.51 -9.37
C GLY A 144 -1.54 0.85 -10.13
N LEU A 145 -1.62 1.71 -11.14
CA LEU A 145 -0.43 2.21 -11.83
C LEU A 145 0.45 3.07 -10.92
N VAL A 146 -0.15 3.96 -10.13
CA VAL A 146 0.60 4.77 -9.15
C VAL A 146 1.21 3.88 -8.06
N GLN A 147 0.52 2.80 -7.64
CA GLN A 147 1.08 1.82 -6.71
C GLN A 147 2.41 1.23 -7.19
N CYS A 148 2.61 1.08 -8.49
CA CYS A 148 3.86 0.54 -9.03
C CYS A 148 5.09 1.37 -8.65
N LEU A 149 4.93 2.66 -8.30
CA LEU A 149 6.02 3.47 -7.74
C LEU A 149 6.56 2.88 -6.43
N ALA A 150 5.74 2.16 -5.69
CA ALA A 150 6.15 1.51 -4.44
C ALA A 150 7.10 0.31 -4.65
N MET A 151 7.35 -0.11 -5.87
CA MET A 151 8.42 -1.05 -6.20
C MET A 151 9.81 -0.42 -6.04
N ILE A 152 9.90 0.91 -6.08
CA ILE A 152 11.14 1.62 -5.75
C ILE A 152 11.32 1.57 -4.23
N PRO A 153 12.43 1.01 -3.72
CA PRO A 153 12.67 0.90 -2.29
C PRO A 153 12.65 2.27 -1.60
N GLY A 154 11.95 2.34 -0.48
CA GLY A 154 11.74 3.61 0.25
C GLY A 154 10.47 4.36 -0.16
N VAL A 155 9.87 4.07 -1.31
CA VAL A 155 8.53 4.57 -1.64
C VAL A 155 7.51 3.79 -0.82
N SER A 156 6.73 4.51 -0.01
CA SER A 156 5.64 3.90 0.74
C SER A 156 4.52 3.41 -0.19
N ARG A 157 4.16 2.13 -0.11
CA ARG A 157 3.03 1.58 -0.86
C ARG A 157 1.72 2.28 -0.45
N SER A 158 1.46 2.39 0.86
CA SER A 158 0.31 3.12 1.37
C SER A 158 0.36 4.60 0.96
N GLY A 159 1.55 5.21 0.96
CA GLY A 159 1.76 6.57 0.47
C GLY A 159 1.37 6.70 -1.01
N ALA A 160 1.91 5.87 -1.87
CA ALA A 160 1.62 5.92 -3.31
C ALA A 160 0.11 5.75 -3.59
N THR A 161 -0.53 4.76 -2.98
CA THR A 161 -1.96 4.47 -3.20
C THR A 161 -2.87 5.53 -2.62
N ILE A 162 -2.64 5.99 -1.39
CA ILE A 162 -3.48 7.02 -0.74
C ILE A 162 -3.32 8.36 -1.45
N LEU A 163 -2.09 8.82 -1.66
CA LEU A 163 -1.84 10.10 -2.33
C LEU A 163 -2.29 10.07 -3.79
N GLY A 164 -2.08 8.94 -4.48
CA GLY A 164 -2.58 8.73 -5.83
C GLY A 164 -4.09 8.85 -5.91
N ALA A 165 -4.83 8.16 -5.03
CA ALA A 165 -6.28 8.22 -4.95
C ALA A 165 -6.77 9.65 -4.63
N MET A 166 -6.18 10.32 -3.63
CA MET A 166 -6.53 11.69 -3.27
C MET A 166 -6.27 12.69 -4.40
N SER A 167 -5.18 12.51 -5.17
CA SER A 167 -4.88 13.35 -6.35
C SER A 167 -5.90 13.19 -7.47
N MET A 168 -6.63 12.06 -7.49
CA MET A 168 -7.73 11.80 -8.42
C MET A 168 -9.10 12.22 -7.87
N GLY A 169 -9.12 12.92 -6.73
CA GLY A 169 -10.34 13.43 -6.11
C GLY A 169 -11.04 12.45 -5.15
N VAL A 170 -10.46 11.27 -4.87
CA VAL A 170 -11.02 10.32 -3.90
C VAL A 170 -10.88 10.90 -2.49
N ASP A 171 -11.91 10.77 -1.65
CA ASP A 171 -11.85 11.20 -0.26
C ASP A 171 -10.82 10.38 0.54
N ARG A 172 -10.29 11.00 1.59
CA ARG A 172 -9.21 10.45 2.41
C ARG A 172 -9.56 9.09 3.02
N LYS A 173 -10.78 8.92 3.51
CA LYS A 173 -11.25 7.68 4.13
C LYS A 173 -11.28 6.55 3.11
N THR A 174 -11.92 6.78 1.96
CA THR A 174 -12.00 5.79 0.88
C THR A 174 -10.60 5.47 0.33
N ALA A 175 -9.72 6.48 0.18
CA ALA A 175 -8.34 6.27 -0.26
C ALA A 175 -7.54 5.39 0.71
N ALA A 176 -7.68 5.62 2.02
CA ALA A 176 -7.03 4.82 3.05
C ALA A 176 -7.57 3.39 3.08
N GLU A 177 -8.89 3.22 3.09
CA GLU A 177 -9.54 1.89 3.06
C GLU A 177 -9.14 1.10 1.81
N PHE A 178 -9.15 1.74 0.63
CA PHE A 178 -8.69 1.12 -0.61
C PHE A 178 -7.24 0.63 -0.51
N SER A 179 -6.35 1.47 0.03
CA SER A 179 -4.95 1.11 0.26
C SER A 179 -4.81 -0.08 1.22
N PHE A 180 -5.58 -0.11 2.31
CA PHE A 180 -5.54 -1.20 3.29
C PHE A 180 -6.02 -2.52 2.70
N PHE A 181 -7.11 -2.51 1.95
CA PHE A 181 -7.62 -3.72 1.29
C PHE A 181 -6.69 -4.19 0.17
N LEU A 182 -6.07 -3.26 -0.57
CA LEU A 182 -5.10 -3.58 -1.61
C LEU A 182 -3.79 -4.16 -1.03
N ALA A 183 -3.49 -3.89 0.25
CA ALA A 183 -2.36 -4.49 0.95
C ALA A 183 -2.42 -6.02 0.97
N MET A 184 -3.62 -6.60 1.10
CA MET A 184 -3.80 -8.05 1.24
C MET A 184 -3.25 -8.86 0.05
N PRO A 185 -3.51 -8.50 -1.20
CA PRO A 185 -2.93 -9.21 -2.33
C PRO A 185 -1.51 -8.75 -2.70
N THR A 186 -1.01 -7.61 -2.18
CA THR A 186 0.28 -7.02 -2.60
C THR A 186 1.43 -7.28 -1.64
N LEU A 187 1.18 -7.61 -0.38
CA LEU A 187 2.16 -8.05 0.62
C LEU A 187 2.13 -9.57 0.79
#